data_f73628c5b6963ed978bc0e31b29d3b61
#
_entry.id   f73628c5b6963ed978bc0e31b29d3b61
#
_cell.length_a   1.000
_cell.length_b   1.000
_cell.length_c   1.000
_cell.angle_alpha   90.00
_cell.angle_beta   90.00
_cell.angle_gamma   90.00
#
_symmetry.space_group_name_H-M   'P 1'
#
loop_
_entity.id
_entity.type
_entity.pdbx_description
1 polymer ?
#
loop_
_entity_poly.entity_id
_entity_poly.type
_entity_poly.pdbx_seq_one_letter_code
_entity_poly.pdbx_strand_id
1 'polypeptide(L)'
;GIFKRNKEGFTGSATQVSGDEIKKMTAGNVLKALEMLDPGFRMNTSNLAGSNPNAIPDFQMRGQASLGNYEANDVVVLRGDVNTRPNQPLFVLDGGIGVDATTIMDLDPAQVESITLLKDAAATVIYGSEAANGVVVVETKAPVPGKLRFTYNGNYGLEWPDLSVYDLMNAGEKLRVEE
;
A
#
# COMPACT_ATOMS: atom_id res chain seq x y z
N GLY A 1 -7.52 -10.25 -20.60
CA GLY A 1 -8.15 -9.33 -19.65
C GLY A 1 -9.23 -8.52 -20.33
N ILE A 2 -10.34 -8.40 -19.67
CA ILE A 2 -11.57 -7.79 -20.20
C ILE A 2 -11.40 -6.27 -20.42
N PHE A 3 -10.35 -5.64 -19.89
CA PHE A 3 -10.19 -4.17 -19.89
C PHE A 3 -8.75 -3.69 -20.12
N LYS A 4 -8.10 -4.11 -21.21
CA LYS A 4 -6.99 -3.33 -21.75
C LYS A 4 -7.54 -2.11 -22.49
N ARG A 5 -7.85 -1.03 -21.77
CA ARG A 5 -8.16 0.26 -22.39
C ARG A 5 -6.90 1.12 -22.44
N ASN A 6 -6.61 1.61 -23.65
CA ASN A 6 -5.57 2.62 -23.84
C ASN A 6 -5.89 3.87 -23.00
N LYS A 7 -4.85 4.48 -22.43
CA LYS A 7 -4.87 5.71 -21.63
C LYS A 7 -5.69 6.87 -22.28
N GLU A 8 -5.73 6.89 -23.61
CA GLU A 8 -6.46 7.89 -24.41
C GLU A 8 -7.99 7.71 -24.43
N GLY A 9 -8.50 6.56 -23.99
CA GLY A 9 -9.94 6.27 -23.97
C GLY A 9 -10.62 6.45 -22.62
N PHE A 10 -9.88 6.92 -21.61
CA PHE A 10 -10.43 7.11 -20.27
C PHE A 10 -10.62 8.60 -19.98
N THR A 11 -11.87 9.03 -19.84
CA THR A 11 -12.24 10.43 -19.58
C THR A 11 -12.17 10.81 -18.10
N GLY A 12 -11.80 9.89 -17.21
CA GLY A 12 -11.68 10.09 -15.77
C GLY A 12 -10.25 10.36 -15.33
N SER A 13 -10.09 10.78 -14.05
CA SER A 13 -8.78 10.96 -13.42
C SER A 13 -8.16 9.59 -13.11
N ALA A 14 -7.39 9.07 -14.04
CA ALA A 14 -6.63 7.84 -13.88
C ALA A 14 -5.13 8.14 -13.94
N THR A 15 -4.40 7.68 -12.93
CA THR A 15 -2.93 7.70 -12.93
C THR A 15 -2.44 6.29 -13.22
N GLN A 16 -1.68 6.12 -14.31
CA GLN A 16 -1.07 4.85 -14.66
C GLN A 16 0.45 4.95 -14.51
N VAL A 17 1.02 3.98 -13.82
CA VAL A 17 2.45 3.86 -13.55
C VAL A 17 2.95 2.54 -14.13
N SER A 18 4.07 2.58 -14.82
CA SER A 18 4.69 1.38 -15.40
C SER A 18 5.47 0.59 -14.34
N GLY A 19 5.54 -0.73 -14.51
CA GLY A 19 6.32 -1.59 -13.61
C GLY A 19 7.82 -1.22 -13.57
N ASP A 20 8.36 -0.68 -14.66
CA ASP A 20 9.75 -0.27 -14.70
C ASP A 20 10.02 1.01 -13.87
N GLU A 21 9.04 1.91 -13.77
CA GLU A 21 9.12 3.07 -12.87
C GLU A 21 9.03 2.65 -11.42
N ILE A 22 8.11 1.74 -11.10
CA ILE A 22 7.94 1.17 -9.76
C ILE A 22 9.24 0.51 -9.28
N LYS A 23 9.85 -0.30 -10.15
CA LYS A 23 11.09 -1.01 -9.85
C LYS A 23 12.27 -0.08 -9.58
N LYS A 24 12.31 1.10 -10.18
CA LYS A 24 13.35 2.11 -9.94
C LYS A 24 13.20 2.81 -8.59
N MET A 25 11.97 2.91 -8.09
CA MET A 25 11.66 3.66 -6.88
C MET A 25 11.74 2.83 -5.62
N THR A 26 11.38 1.56 -5.70
CA THR A 26 11.36 0.68 -4.52
C THR A 26 11.81 -0.72 -4.86
N ALA A 27 12.61 -1.30 -3.95
CA ALA A 27 13.07 -2.67 -4.08
C ALA A 27 12.11 -3.70 -3.46
N GLY A 28 11.13 -3.29 -2.64
CA GLY A 28 10.39 -4.23 -1.83
C GLY A 28 8.88 -4.07 -1.77
N ASN A 29 8.34 -2.85 -1.84
CA ASN A 29 6.90 -2.64 -1.64
C ASN A 29 6.30 -1.81 -2.77
N VAL A 30 5.44 -2.45 -3.55
CA VAL A 30 4.77 -1.85 -4.70
C VAL A 30 3.88 -0.66 -4.31
N LEU A 31 3.18 -0.74 -3.18
CA LEU A 31 2.28 0.34 -2.71
C LEU A 31 3.06 1.56 -2.22
N LYS A 32 4.27 1.37 -1.68
CA LYS A 32 5.13 2.50 -1.29
C LYS A 32 5.61 3.31 -2.49
N ALA A 33 5.81 2.66 -3.63
CA ALA A 33 6.11 3.38 -4.88
C ALA A 33 4.92 4.24 -5.33
N LEU A 34 3.69 3.75 -5.15
CA LEU A 34 2.49 4.52 -5.47
C LEU A 34 2.35 5.78 -4.63
N GLU A 35 2.64 5.71 -3.33
CA GLU A 35 2.62 6.87 -2.43
C GLU A 35 3.60 7.96 -2.89
N MET A 36 4.76 7.55 -3.40
CA MET A 36 5.76 8.49 -3.93
C MET A 36 5.36 9.15 -5.26
N LEU A 37 4.61 8.41 -6.08
CA LEU A 37 4.23 8.86 -7.43
C LEU A 37 2.92 9.64 -7.44
N ASP A 38 2.01 9.32 -6.54
CA ASP A 38 0.69 9.91 -6.49
C ASP A 38 0.36 10.44 -5.10
N PRO A 39 0.37 11.76 -4.90
CA PRO A 39 0.07 12.38 -3.60
C PRO A 39 -1.36 12.11 -3.09
N GLY A 40 -2.26 11.67 -3.99
CA GLY A 40 -3.62 11.29 -3.61
C GLY A 40 -3.72 9.93 -2.94
N PHE A 41 -2.70 9.08 -3.09
CA PHE A 41 -2.60 7.79 -2.42
C PHE A 41 -1.67 7.92 -1.22
N ARG A 42 -2.14 7.54 -0.04
CA ARG A 42 -1.38 7.63 1.21
C ARG A 42 -1.42 6.32 1.97
N MET A 43 -0.30 6.01 2.60
CA MET A 43 -0.15 4.88 3.52
C MET A 43 0.10 5.45 4.91
N ASN A 44 -0.90 5.36 5.78
CA ASN A 44 -0.77 5.80 7.17
C ASN A 44 -0.35 4.61 8.03
N THR A 45 0.84 4.68 8.60
CA THR A 45 1.31 3.70 9.60
C THR A 45 0.83 4.14 10.99
N SER A 46 0.23 3.21 11.73
CA SER A 46 -0.16 3.50 13.11
C SER A 46 1.08 3.56 14.01
N ASN A 47 1.21 4.65 14.76
CA ASN A 47 2.27 4.79 15.77
C ASN A 47 2.13 3.77 16.92
N LEU A 48 0.91 3.26 17.15
CA LEU A 48 0.63 2.24 18.15
C LEU A 48 1.27 0.88 17.81
N ALA A 49 1.45 0.63 16.51
CA ALA A 49 2.10 -0.59 16.05
C ALA A 49 3.61 -0.59 16.32
N GLY A 50 4.20 0.59 16.57
CA GLY A 50 5.65 0.74 16.70
C GLY A 50 6.36 0.23 15.45
N SER A 51 7.40 -0.57 15.65
CA SER A 51 8.17 -1.22 14.57
C SER A 51 7.66 -2.62 14.22
N ASN A 52 6.39 -2.93 14.48
CA ASN A 52 5.84 -4.25 14.19
C ASN A 52 5.74 -4.47 12.66
N PRO A 53 6.53 -5.39 12.07
CA PRO A 53 6.53 -5.63 10.63
C PRO A 53 5.23 -6.27 10.11
N ASN A 54 4.40 -6.84 11.00
CA ASN A 54 3.12 -7.44 10.67
C ASN A 54 1.96 -6.44 10.71
N ALA A 55 2.20 -5.20 11.14
CA ALA A 55 1.19 -4.18 11.12
C ALA A 55 0.91 -3.74 9.67
N ILE A 56 -0.37 -3.74 9.30
CA ILE A 56 -0.81 -3.32 7.98
C ILE A 56 -1.13 -1.82 8.05
N PRO A 57 -0.49 -1.00 7.21
CA PRO A 57 -0.82 0.43 7.13
C PRO A 57 -2.27 0.64 6.68
N ASP A 58 -2.84 1.78 7.05
CA ASP A 58 -4.12 2.22 6.52
C ASP A 58 -3.92 2.89 5.16
N PHE A 59 -4.68 2.44 4.16
CA PHE A 59 -4.59 2.94 2.81
C PHE A 59 -5.71 3.92 2.55
N GLN A 60 -5.37 5.11 2.08
CA GLN A 60 -6.34 6.14 1.75
C GLN A 60 -6.09 6.66 0.34
N MET A 61 -7.18 6.85 -0.40
CA MET A 61 -7.18 7.52 -1.69
C MET A 61 -8.22 8.64 -1.65
N ARG A 62 -7.82 9.88 -2.02
CA ARG A 62 -8.69 11.07 -1.97
C ARG A 62 -9.07 11.57 -0.57
N GLY A 63 -8.35 11.18 0.49
CA GLY A 63 -8.62 11.56 1.86
C GLY A 63 -9.69 10.69 2.54
N GLN A 64 -10.11 11.09 3.73
CA GLN A 64 -11.15 10.39 4.48
C GLN A 64 -12.54 10.79 3.96
N ALA A 65 -13.25 9.83 3.37
CA ALA A 65 -14.62 10.03 2.91
C ALA A 65 -15.66 9.91 4.03
N SER A 66 -15.34 9.23 5.13
CA SER A 66 -16.21 9.08 6.29
C SER A 66 -15.69 9.87 7.49
N LEU A 67 -16.57 10.72 8.03
CA LEU A 67 -16.41 11.29 9.35
C LEU A 67 -16.71 10.20 10.38
N GLY A 68 -15.73 9.53 10.86
CA GLY A 68 -15.97 8.64 11.98
C GLY A 68 -15.20 7.36 11.85
N ASN A 69 -14.54 7.21 12.70
CA ASN A 69 -13.96 6.31 13.66
C ASN A 69 -12.54 6.79 13.95
N TYR A 70 -12.48 7.79 14.79
CA TYR A 70 -11.25 8.11 15.52
C TYR A 70 -10.70 6.86 16.22
N GLU A 71 -11.58 5.89 16.48
CA GLU A 71 -11.21 4.59 17.05
C GLU A 71 -10.51 3.66 16.04
N ALA A 72 -10.72 3.84 14.73
CA ALA A 72 -10.07 3.00 13.72
C ALA A 72 -8.58 3.33 13.56
N ASN A 73 -8.15 4.53 13.95
CA ASN A 73 -6.73 4.88 13.98
C ASN A 73 -5.98 4.27 15.18
N ASP A 74 -6.74 3.84 16.20
CA ASP A 74 -6.18 3.26 17.42
C ASP A 74 -6.10 1.73 17.37
N VAL A 75 -6.63 1.10 16.33
CA VAL A 75 -6.57 -0.35 16.16
C VAL A 75 -5.42 -0.74 15.25
N VAL A 76 -4.47 -1.45 15.81
CA VAL A 76 -3.41 -2.09 15.02
C VAL A 76 -3.99 -3.30 14.32
N VAL A 77 -4.09 -3.24 12.99
CA VAL A 77 -4.49 -4.39 12.19
C VAL A 77 -3.25 -5.18 11.83
N LEU A 78 -3.23 -6.44 12.23
CA LEU A 78 -2.15 -7.37 11.92
C LEU A 78 -2.48 -8.20 10.67
N ARG A 79 -1.46 -8.78 10.06
CA ARG A 79 -1.64 -9.74 8.97
C ARG A 79 -2.52 -10.91 9.42
N GLY A 80 -3.54 -11.20 8.62
CA GLY A 80 -4.51 -12.25 8.92
C GLY A 80 -5.77 -11.79 9.64
N ASP A 81 -5.82 -10.54 10.10
CA ASP A 81 -7.04 -9.97 10.66
C ASP A 81 -8.02 -9.58 9.55
N VAL A 82 -9.25 -10.04 9.67
CA VAL A 82 -10.34 -9.64 8.80
C VAL A 82 -10.93 -8.34 9.35
N ASN A 83 -10.38 -7.22 8.95
CA ASN A 83 -10.90 -5.91 9.34
C ASN A 83 -11.31 -5.12 8.10
N THR A 84 -12.57 -4.75 8.03
CA THR A 84 -13.10 -3.90 6.98
C THR A 84 -12.79 -2.44 7.31
N ARG A 85 -11.91 -1.84 6.54
CA ARG A 85 -11.57 -0.42 6.67
C ARG A 85 -12.44 0.42 5.75
N PRO A 86 -13.27 1.32 6.27
CA PRO A 86 -14.29 2.02 5.48
C PRO A 86 -13.71 2.95 4.40
N ASN A 87 -12.47 3.40 4.56
CA ASN A 87 -11.82 4.32 3.61
C ASN A 87 -10.81 3.64 2.68
N GLN A 88 -10.68 2.32 2.77
CA GLN A 88 -9.73 1.58 1.97
C GLN A 88 -10.14 1.56 0.49
N PRO A 89 -9.22 1.82 -0.45
CA PRO A 89 -9.48 1.63 -1.87
C PRO A 89 -9.66 0.13 -2.18
N LEU A 90 -10.42 -0.15 -3.24
CA LEU A 90 -10.57 -1.49 -3.74
C LEU A 90 -9.29 -1.93 -4.48
N PHE A 91 -8.74 -3.07 -4.11
CA PHE A 91 -7.60 -3.65 -4.80
C PHE A 91 -8.05 -4.70 -5.81
N VAL A 92 -7.50 -4.60 -7.01
CA VAL A 92 -7.75 -5.51 -8.13
C VAL A 92 -6.42 -6.03 -8.65
N LEU A 93 -6.27 -7.34 -8.74
CA LEU A 93 -5.06 -7.99 -9.25
C LEU A 93 -5.44 -8.87 -10.45
N ASP A 94 -4.88 -8.60 -11.63
CA ASP A 94 -5.11 -9.34 -12.88
C ASP A 94 -6.60 -9.58 -13.21
N GLY A 95 -7.45 -8.62 -12.83
CA GLY A 95 -8.90 -8.69 -12.99
C GLY A 95 -9.65 -9.38 -11.84
N GLY A 96 -8.95 -9.93 -10.85
CA GLY A 96 -9.56 -10.41 -9.60
C GLY A 96 -9.90 -9.22 -8.69
N ILE A 97 -11.17 -9.08 -8.35
CA ILE A 97 -11.71 -7.97 -7.54
C ILE A 97 -11.64 -8.34 -6.05
N GLY A 98 -11.37 -7.35 -5.19
CA GLY A 98 -11.39 -7.54 -3.74
C GLY A 98 -10.19 -8.31 -3.20
N VAL A 99 -9.04 -8.17 -3.84
CA VAL A 99 -7.79 -8.76 -3.36
C VAL A 99 -7.32 -8.02 -2.11
N ASP A 100 -6.81 -8.77 -1.13
CA ASP A 100 -6.29 -8.17 0.09
C ASP A 100 -5.04 -7.31 -0.18
N ALA A 101 -4.95 -6.18 0.51
CA ALA A 101 -3.82 -5.27 0.41
C ALA A 101 -2.48 -5.94 0.71
N THR A 102 -2.46 -6.93 1.61
CA THR A 102 -1.25 -7.71 1.94
C THR A 102 -0.72 -8.47 0.73
N THR A 103 -1.61 -9.03 -0.10
CA THR A 103 -1.23 -9.73 -1.34
C THR A 103 -0.52 -8.79 -2.30
N ILE A 104 -1.01 -7.54 -2.41
CA ILE A 104 -0.36 -6.53 -3.26
C ILE A 104 0.97 -6.04 -2.66
N MET A 105 1.04 -5.92 -1.33
CA MET A 105 2.28 -5.54 -0.64
C MET A 105 3.40 -6.57 -0.82
N ASP A 106 3.03 -7.85 -0.86
CA ASP A 106 3.97 -8.96 -1.01
C ASP A 106 4.35 -9.24 -2.47
N LEU A 107 3.72 -8.54 -3.41
CA LEU A 107 4.00 -8.71 -4.82
C LEU A 107 5.39 -8.16 -5.16
N ASP A 108 6.20 -8.96 -5.87
CA ASP A 108 7.49 -8.52 -6.38
C ASP A 108 7.31 -7.41 -7.44
N PRO A 109 7.88 -6.21 -7.24
CA PRO A 109 7.85 -5.14 -8.23
C PRO A 109 8.34 -5.56 -9.62
N ALA A 110 9.19 -6.57 -9.70
CA ALA A 110 9.69 -7.09 -10.98
C ALA A 110 8.60 -7.83 -11.79
N GLN A 111 7.58 -8.36 -11.12
CA GLN A 111 6.46 -9.07 -11.74
C GLN A 111 5.36 -8.11 -12.21
N VAL A 112 5.34 -6.88 -11.72
CA VAL A 112 4.33 -5.89 -12.08
C VAL A 112 4.57 -5.38 -13.50
N GLU A 113 3.53 -5.38 -14.33
CA GLU A 113 3.52 -4.76 -15.66
C GLU A 113 3.10 -3.30 -15.55
N SER A 114 1.96 -3.05 -14.88
CA SER A 114 1.45 -1.70 -14.67
C SER A 114 0.57 -1.63 -13.43
N ILE A 115 0.45 -0.42 -12.86
CA ILE A 115 -0.53 -0.10 -11.84
C ILE A 115 -1.34 1.09 -12.29
N THR A 116 -2.65 0.97 -12.18
CA THR A 116 -3.58 2.04 -12.53
C THR A 116 -4.39 2.44 -11.30
N LEU A 117 -4.33 3.72 -10.94
CA LEU A 117 -5.12 4.32 -9.89
C LEU A 117 -6.36 4.98 -10.52
N LEU A 118 -7.53 4.49 -10.17
CA LEU A 118 -8.81 5.05 -10.60
C LEU A 118 -9.41 5.84 -9.44
N LYS A 119 -9.44 7.16 -9.58
CA LYS A 119 -9.85 8.06 -8.50
C LYS A 119 -11.27 8.60 -8.64
N ASP A 120 -11.92 8.37 -9.77
CA ASP A 120 -13.19 9.00 -10.09
C ASP A 120 -14.41 8.06 -9.97
N ALA A 121 -15.58 8.67 -10.04
CA ALA A 121 -16.85 7.95 -10.14
C ALA A 121 -16.91 6.95 -11.31
N ALA A 122 -16.07 7.12 -12.33
CA ALA A 122 -15.92 6.14 -13.41
C ALA A 122 -15.45 4.76 -12.90
N ALA A 123 -14.74 4.70 -11.77
CA ALA A 123 -14.37 3.45 -11.13
C ALA A 123 -15.58 2.72 -10.56
N THR A 124 -16.52 3.44 -9.93
CA THR A 124 -17.75 2.84 -9.36
C THR A 124 -18.66 2.23 -10.42
N VAL A 125 -18.63 2.76 -11.63
CA VAL A 125 -19.40 2.22 -12.77
C VAL A 125 -18.86 0.85 -13.19
N ILE A 126 -17.55 0.66 -13.10
CA ILE A 126 -16.88 -0.59 -13.54
C ILE A 126 -16.83 -1.62 -12.43
N TYR A 127 -16.53 -1.20 -11.20
CA TYR A 127 -16.22 -2.08 -10.08
C TYR A 127 -17.28 -2.09 -8.98
N GLY A 128 -18.37 -1.33 -9.15
CA GLY A 128 -19.48 -1.28 -8.19
C GLY A 128 -19.25 -0.36 -7.01
N SER A 129 -20.11 -0.47 -5.99
CA SER A 129 -20.10 0.41 -4.81
C SER A 129 -18.85 0.30 -3.94
N GLU A 130 -18.18 -0.84 -3.97
CA GLU A 130 -16.92 -1.06 -3.24
C GLU A 130 -15.78 -0.17 -3.73
N ALA A 131 -15.89 0.33 -4.97
CA ALA A 131 -14.94 1.26 -5.57
C ALA A 131 -15.16 2.73 -5.17
N ALA A 132 -16.07 3.01 -4.23
CA ALA A 132 -16.40 4.40 -3.82
C ALA A 132 -15.17 5.20 -3.33
N ASN A 133 -14.21 4.52 -2.70
CA ASN A 133 -12.96 5.11 -2.20
C ASN A 133 -11.83 5.10 -3.25
N GLY A 134 -12.13 4.71 -4.49
CA GLY A 134 -11.18 4.53 -5.58
C GLY A 134 -10.75 3.08 -5.74
N VAL A 135 -10.02 2.82 -6.83
CA VAL A 135 -9.54 1.47 -7.18
C VAL A 135 -8.07 1.51 -7.53
N VAL A 136 -7.34 0.55 -7.00
CA VAL A 136 -5.95 0.26 -7.36
C VAL A 136 -5.95 -1.02 -8.20
N VAL A 137 -5.73 -0.88 -9.50
CA VAL A 137 -5.65 -2.00 -10.43
C VAL A 137 -4.19 -2.35 -10.68
N VAL A 138 -3.79 -3.56 -10.34
CA VAL A 138 -2.44 -4.07 -10.56
C VAL A 138 -2.50 -5.14 -11.65
N GLU A 139 -1.70 -4.97 -12.67
CA GLU A 139 -1.52 -5.95 -13.74
C GLU A 139 -0.12 -6.56 -13.64
N THR A 140 -0.04 -7.88 -13.64
CA THR A 140 1.23 -8.60 -13.65
C THR A 140 1.67 -8.91 -15.07
N LYS A 141 2.98 -9.08 -15.24
CA LYS A 141 3.57 -9.46 -16.54
C LYS A 141 3.06 -10.83 -16.95
N ALA A 142 2.58 -10.92 -18.17
CA ALA A 142 2.16 -12.20 -18.74
C ALA A 142 3.30 -13.21 -18.72
N PRO A 143 3.04 -14.48 -18.36
CA PRO A 143 4.06 -15.52 -18.41
C PRO A 143 4.57 -15.70 -19.84
N VAL A 144 5.89 -15.70 -20.01
CA VAL A 144 6.50 -15.94 -21.31
C VAL A 144 6.56 -17.46 -21.52
N PRO A 145 5.92 -18.01 -22.55
CA PRO A 145 6.01 -19.43 -22.87
C PRO A 145 7.46 -19.81 -23.19
N GLY A 146 7.97 -20.86 -22.58
CA GLY A 146 9.35 -21.27 -22.82
C GLY A 146 9.97 -22.03 -21.65
N LYS A 147 11.27 -21.85 -21.46
CA LYS A 147 12.05 -22.54 -20.44
C LYS A 147 11.65 -22.09 -19.03
N LEU A 148 11.61 -23.05 -18.10
CA LEU A 148 11.43 -22.77 -16.69
C LEU A 148 12.49 -21.77 -16.19
N ARG A 149 12.05 -20.66 -15.59
CA ARG A 149 12.92 -19.65 -14.99
C ARG A 149 12.62 -19.58 -13.51
N PHE A 150 13.67 -19.62 -12.72
CA PHE A 150 13.59 -19.36 -11.28
C PHE A 150 14.20 -17.99 -11.03
N THR A 151 13.46 -17.13 -10.34
CA THR A 151 13.96 -15.84 -9.87
C THR A 151 13.81 -15.82 -8.35
N TYR A 152 14.89 -15.51 -7.66
CA TYR A 152 14.90 -15.31 -6.22
C TYR A 152 15.23 -13.84 -5.93
N ASN A 153 14.34 -13.15 -5.24
CA ASN A 153 14.55 -11.80 -4.74
C ASN A 153 14.50 -11.84 -3.21
N GLY A 154 15.56 -11.41 -2.56
CA GLY A 154 15.63 -11.31 -1.11
C GLY A 154 15.97 -9.90 -0.68
N ASN A 155 15.13 -9.30 0.16
CA ASN A 155 15.38 -8.01 0.79
C ASN A 155 15.61 -8.21 2.28
N TYR A 156 16.69 -7.66 2.80
CA TYR A 156 16.99 -7.61 4.22
C TYR A 156 16.96 -6.15 4.68
N GLY A 157 16.05 -5.83 5.59
CA GLY A 157 15.99 -4.55 6.26
C GLY A 157 16.36 -4.73 7.73
N LEU A 158 17.28 -3.90 8.24
CA LEU A 158 17.59 -3.78 9.64
C LEU A 158 17.17 -2.38 10.08
N GLU A 159 16.17 -2.32 10.94
CA GLU A 159 15.71 -1.08 11.55
C GLU A 159 16.01 -1.13 13.04
N TRP A 160 16.73 -0.11 13.53
CA TRP A 160 16.90 0.09 14.97
C TRP A 160 16.47 1.49 15.34
N PRO A 161 15.88 1.68 16.54
CA PRO A 161 15.46 2.99 16.98
C PRO A 161 16.70 3.87 17.19
N ASP A 162 16.67 5.06 16.60
CA ASP A 162 17.65 6.10 16.93
C ASP A 162 17.23 6.76 18.25
N LEU A 163 17.89 6.36 19.32
CA LEU A 163 17.66 6.91 20.65
C LEU A 163 18.48 8.17 20.95
N SER A 164 19.29 8.64 20.02
CA SER A 164 20.17 9.80 20.20
C SER A 164 19.39 11.13 20.36
N VAL A 165 18.16 11.17 19.86
CA VAL A 165 17.27 12.33 19.98
C VAL A 165 16.58 12.39 21.35
N TYR A 166 16.51 11.27 22.05
CA TYR A 166 15.93 11.22 23.39
C TYR A 166 17.02 11.49 24.40
N ASP A 167 16.90 12.58 25.14
CA ASP A 167 17.74 12.89 26.29
C ASP A 167 17.33 11.99 27.46
N LEU A 168 17.71 10.71 27.37
CA LEU A 168 17.37 9.72 28.38
C LEU A 168 18.29 9.88 29.59
N MET A 169 17.68 10.13 30.73
CA MET A 169 18.41 10.17 32.01
C MET A 169 19.14 8.84 32.24
N ASN A 170 20.41 8.93 32.57
CA ASN A 170 21.16 7.77 33.02
C ASN A 170 20.77 7.39 34.47
N ALA A 171 21.16 6.20 34.92
CA ALA A 171 20.79 5.70 36.25
C ALA A 171 21.18 6.64 37.41
N GLY A 172 22.30 7.37 37.29
CA GLY A 172 22.74 8.34 38.30
C GLY A 172 21.92 9.61 38.32
N GLU A 173 21.46 10.08 37.17
CA GLU A 173 20.58 11.24 37.05
C GLU A 173 19.18 10.92 37.58
N LYS A 174 18.68 9.71 37.32
CA LYS A 174 17.42 9.25 37.86
C LYS A 174 17.41 9.22 39.39
N LEU A 175 18.45 8.72 40.01
CA LEU A 175 18.58 8.69 41.48
C LEU A 175 18.60 10.10 42.10
N ARG A 176 19.13 11.12 41.40
CA ARG A 176 19.15 12.50 41.89
C ARG A 176 17.77 13.19 41.80
N VAL A 177 16.91 12.72 40.96
CA VAL A 177 15.54 13.27 40.80
C VAL A 177 14.60 12.63 41.81
N GLU A 178 14.89 11.41 42.29
CA GLU A 178 14.10 10.69 43.28
C GLU A 178 14.49 11.01 44.74
N GLU A 179 15.58 11.76 45.01
CA GLU A 179 15.91 12.35 46.30
C GLU A 179 15.25 13.73 46.50
#